data_0b468acfb40b0fb168203b038534a14c
#
_entry.id   0b468acfb40b0fb168203b038534a14c
#
_cell.length_a   1.000
_cell.length_b   1.000
_cell.length_c   1.000
_cell.angle_alpha   90.00
_cell.angle_beta   90.00
_cell.angle_gamma   90.00
#
_symmetry.space_group_name_H-M   'P 1'
#
loop_
_entity.id
_entity.type
_entity.pdbx_description
1 polymer ?
#
loop_
_entity_poly.entity_id
_entity_poly.type
_entity_poly.pdbx_seq_one_letter_code
_entity_poly.pdbx_strand_id
1 'polypeptide(L)'
;MKNVHILLLLVFAFIFSCNSEKKKETKEEPSKPNVLFIAVDDLNNWISPIMGFSNAKTPNFDRLADMGVTFTNAHVQAPLCGPSRASVMTGLRPSTTGIYGMTPDNKIRREGNPATKDITFLPEYFEQKGYHTMGIGKLFHIHAPDSLFNESGGRVKGFGPYPEKRIVWDGFGKGIKGTHGRTSTDWGAFPEQDSLMPDHQSVNWVMERLNKNYDKPFFMGLGFLRVHVPLYVPQKWFDLYPLEEIQTPPYRSDDLNDIPPVGLQINDLPMMPSTEWAKESGEWKKIVQAYLACMSYVDYELGRVLDALENSEHAKNTIVVLWSDHGYRLGEKGTFAKHALWETATKAPLMFAAPNLPKGKKIDAPVEMLSLYPTLLELSGLPAYNRNEGNSLVSMMQNN
;
A
#
# COMPACT_ATOMS: atom_id res chain seq x y z
N MET A 1 10.72 -7.39 -108.66
CA MET A 1 10.20 -6.02 -108.53
C MET A 1 9.26 -6.01 -107.32
N LYS A 2 9.44 -5.05 -106.45
CA LYS A 2 8.66 -4.68 -105.24
C LYS A 2 9.06 -5.39 -103.93
N ASN A 3 9.88 -4.67 -103.21
CA ASN A 3 10.28 -4.90 -101.83
C ASN A 3 9.09 -4.62 -100.89
N VAL A 4 8.88 -5.53 -99.93
CA VAL A 4 8.03 -5.31 -98.81
C VAL A 4 8.91 -5.37 -97.53
N HIS A 5 9.14 -4.19 -96.93
CA HIS A 5 9.81 -4.08 -95.67
C HIS A 5 8.84 -4.44 -94.55
N ILE A 6 9.13 -5.50 -93.82
CA ILE A 6 8.44 -5.82 -92.57
C ILE A 6 9.14 -5.13 -91.42
N LEU A 7 8.49 -4.13 -90.90
CA LEU A 7 8.94 -3.38 -89.72
C LEU A 7 8.60 -4.17 -88.47
N LEU A 8 9.61 -4.74 -87.80
CA LEU A 8 9.45 -5.45 -86.50
C LEU A 8 9.36 -4.39 -85.38
N LEU A 9 8.17 -4.16 -84.82
CA LEU A 9 7.96 -3.36 -83.61
C LEU A 9 8.24 -4.23 -82.40
N LEU A 10 9.40 -4.06 -81.79
CA LEU A 10 9.75 -4.58 -80.47
C LEU A 10 9.00 -3.78 -79.43
N VAL A 11 7.90 -4.33 -78.90
CA VAL A 11 7.21 -3.79 -77.71
C VAL A 11 8.01 -4.24 -76.49
N PHE A 12 8.77 -3.34 -75.91
CA PHE A 12 9.37 -3.52 -74.59
C PHE A 12 8.26 -3.36 -73.51
N ALA A 13 7.71 -4.49 -73.05
CA ALA A 13 6.86 -4.53 -71.86
C ALA A 13 7.74 -4.35 -70.64
N PHE A 14 7.84 -3.15 -70.09
CA PHE A 14 8.36 -2.89 -68.76
C PHE A 14 7.38 -3.50 -67.74
N ILE A 15 7.73 -4.70 -67.24
CA ILE A 15 7.06 -5.27 -66.08
C ILE A 15 7.57 -4.52 -64.88
N PHE A 16 6.87 -3.48 -64.44
CA PHE A 16 6.99 -2.92 -63.11
C PHE A 16 6.51 -3.97 -62.11
N SER A 17 7.44 -4.83 -61.62
CA SER A 17 7.20 -5.66 -60.45
C SER A 17 7.16 -4.70 -59.26
N CYS A 18 5.95 -4.29 -58.84
CA CYS A 18 5.73 -3.72 -57.52
C CYS A 18 6.01 -4.81 -56.51
N ASN A 19 7.24 -4.88 -56.05
CA ASN A 19 7.57 -5.54 -54.81
C ASN A 19 6.89 -4.74 -53.69
N SER A 20 5.62 -5.03 -53.39
CA SER A 20 5.03 -4.60 -52.14
C SER A 20 5.74 -5.44 -51.06
N GLU A 21 6.83 -4.94 -50.53
CA GLU A 21 7.28 -5.35 -49.21
C GLU A 21 6.07 -5.24 -48.27
N LYS A 22 5.43 -6.37 -48.00
CA LYS A 22 4.56 -6.50 -46.85
C LYS A 22 5.45 -6.12 -45.66
N LYS A 23 5.33 -4.84 -45.20
CA LYS A 23 5.76 -4.49 -43.86
C LYS A 23 5.19 -5.60 -42.99
N LYS A 24 6.04 -6.49 -42.48
CA LYS A 24 5.71 -7.32 -41.35
C LYS A 24 5.26 -6.32 -40.29
N GLU A 25 3.96 -6.27 -40.02
CA GLU A 25 3.49 -5.74 -38.77
C GLU A 25 4.22 -6.57 -37.71
N THR A 26 5.32 -6.04 -37.21
CA THR A 26 5.85 -6.48 -35.95
C THR A 26 4.73 -6.17 -34.97
N LYS A 27 3.97 -7.21 -34.58
CA LYS A 27 3.14 -7.12 -33.39
C LYS A 27 4.12 -6.65 -32.29
N GLU A 28 4.06 -5.36 -31.95
CA GLU A 28 4.71 -4.87 -30.75
C GLU A 28 4.23 -5.79 -29.64
N GLU A 29 5.17 -6.52 -29.04
CA GLU A 29 4.84 -7.24 -27.82
C GLU A 29 4.20 -6.22 -26.86
N PRO A 30 3.04 -6.54 -26.25
CA PRO A 30 2.38 -5.59 -25.37
C PRO A 30 3.39 -5.13 -24.33
N SER A 31 3.59 -3.82 -24.23
CA SER A 31 4.54 -3.23 -23.29
C SER A 31 4.17 -3.70 -21.88
N LYS A 32 5.16 -4.18 -21.12
CA LYS A 32 4.94 -4.61 -19.74
C LYS A 32 4.28 -3.46 -18.95
N PRO A 33 3.26 -3.73 -18.13
CA PRO A 33 2.59 -2.67 -17.37
C PRO A 33 3.51 -2.08 -16.30
N ASN A 34 3.34 -0.80 -16.01
CA ASN A 34 3.91 -0.17 -14.83
C ASN A 34 3.22 -0.69 -13.55
N VAL A 35 3.87 -0.53 -12.42
CA VAL A 35 3.31 -0.86 -11.11
C VAL A 35 3.38 0.36 -10.20
N LEU A 36 2.24 0.78 -9.67
CA LEU A 36 2.11 1.74 -8.59
C LEU A 36 1.71 0.98 -7.32
N PHE A 37 2.67 0.80 -6.42
CA PHE A 37 2.57 -0.01 -5.21
C PHE A 37 2.38 0.88 -3.99
N ILE A 38 1.14 0.96 -3.46
CA ILE A 38 0.73 1.87 -2.39
C ILE A 38 0.54 1.09 -1.10
N ALA A 39 1.37 1.36 -0.11
CA ALA A 39 1.29 0.83 1.25
C ALA A 39 0.74 1.89 2.21
N VAL A 40 -0.24 1.53 3.05
CA VAL A 40 -0.77 2.43 4.09
C VAL A 40 -0.48 1.83 5.47
N ASP A 41 -0.03 2.65 6.41
CA ASP A 41 0.36 2.21 7.75
C ASP A 41 -0.84 2.24 8.71
N ASP A 42 -1.09 1.16 9.44
CA ASP A 42 -2.16 1.04 10.45
C ASP A 42 -3.61 1.22 9.90
N LEU A 43 -3.87 1.11 8.59
CA LEU A 43 -5.19 1.31 8.03
C LEU A 43 -6.07 0.07 8.21
N ASN A 44 -7.14 0.19 8.99
CA ASN A 44 -8.13 -0.87 9.15
C ASN A 44 -9.24 -0.83 8.07
N ASN A 45 -10.18 -1.75 8.15
CA ASN A 45 -11.26 -1.92 7.18
C ASN A 45 -12.40 -0.88 7.27
N TRP A 46 -12.22 0.23 7.98
CA TRP A 46 -13.26 1.24 8.16
C TRP A 46 -13.52 2.12 6.94
N ILE A 47 -12.68 2.03 5.91
CA ILE A 47 -12.87 2.74 4.64
C ILE A 47 -14.22 2.40 4.00
N SER A 48 -14.81 3.38 3.28
CA SER A 48 -16.16 3.27 2.72
C SER A 48 -16.38 2.06 1.80
N PRO A 49 -15.47 1.65 0.92
CA PRO A 49 -15.72 0.53 0.03
C PRO A 49 -15.74 -0.85 0.73
N ILE A 50 -15.26 -0.93 1.98
CA ILE A 50 -15.27 -2.17 2.77
C ILE A 50 -16.34 -2.12 3.87
N MET A 51 -16.19 -1.26 4.86
CA MET A 51 -17.06 -1.22 6.04
C MET A 51 -17.81 0.10 6.19
N GLY A 52 -17.23 1.24 5.82
CA GLY A 52 -17.83 2.57 5.96
C GLY A 52 -18.17 2.95 7.41
N PHE A 53 -17.36 2.51 8.39
CA PHE A 53 -17.64 2.70 9.79
C PHE A 53 -17.72 4.18 10.17
N SER A 54 -18.74 4.53 10.96
CA SER A 54 -18.98 5.90 11.46
C SER A 54 -18.98 6.96 10.35
N ASN A 55 -19.57 6.63 9.20
CA ASN A 55 -19.62 7.49 8.01
C ASN A 55 -18.23 7.94 7.53
N ALA A 56 -17.26 7.04 7.51
CA ALA A 56 -15.91 7.30 7.00
C ALA A 56 -15.98 7.97 5.62
N LYS A 57 -15.34 9.12 5.48
CA LYS A 57 -15.36 9.93 4.25
C LYS A 57 -14.09 9.63 3.45
N THR A 58 -14.19 8.61 2.58
CA THR A 58 -13.07 8.06 1.81
C THR A 58 -13.42 7.86 0.33
N PRO A 59 -13.82 8.94 -0.41
CA PRO A 59 -14.29 8.84 -1.79
C PRO A 59 -13.23 8.40 -2.78
N ASN A 60 -11.93 8.59 -2.51
CA ASN A 60 -10.88 8.13 -3.39
C ASN A 60 -10.54 6.66 -3.21
N PHE A 61 -10.77 6.09 -2.01
CA PHE A 61 -10.79 4.63 -1.85
C PHE A 61 -11.98 4.03 -2.61
N ASP A 62 -13.16 4.67 -2.61
CA ASP A 62 -14.29 4.23 -3.45
C ASP A 62 -13.93 4.29 -4.94
N ARG A 63 -13.32 5.39 -5.39
CA ARG A 63 -12.83 5.52 -6.78
C ARG A 63 -11.87 4.39 -7.16
N LEU A 64 -10.89 4.06 -6.31
CA LEU A 64 -9.98 2.96 -6.57
C LEU A 64 -10.71 1.61 -6.58
N ALA A 65 -11.67 1.38 -5.71
CA ALA A 65 -12.51 0.19 -5.70
C ALA A 65 -13.32 0.05 -7.00
N ASP A 66 -13.87 1.14 -7.51
CA ASP A 66 -14.61 1.18 -8.78
C ASP A 66 -13.71 0.94 -10.01
N MET A 67 -12.40 1.26 -9.90
CA MET A 67 -11.43 1.01 -10.97
C MET A 67 -11.04 -0.47 -11.11
N GLY A 68 -11.29 -1.30 -10.09
CA GLY A 68 -10.76 -2.65 -10.08
C GLY A 68 -11.43 -3.63 -9.12
N VAL A 69 -10.64 -4.36 -8.35
CA VAL A 69 -11.06 -5.43 -7.44
C VAL A 69 -10.70 -5.10 -6.01
N THR A 70 -11.67 -5.22 -5.11
CA THR A 70 -11.50 -5.05 -3.66
C THR A 70 -11.66 -6.40 -2.96
N PHE A 71 -10.64 -6.81 -2.19
CA PHE A 71 -10.74 -7.94 -1.28
C PHE A 71 -11.24 -7.44 0.08
N THR A 72 -12.43 -7.88 0.48
CA THR A 72 -13.05 -7.45 1.73
C THR A 72 -12.64 -8.30 2.93
N ASN A 73 -11.86 -9.37 2.69
CA ASN A 73 -11.44 -10.34 3.70
C ASN A 73 -9.96 -10.73 3.52
N ALA A 74 -9.08 -9.72 3.47
CA ALA A 74 -7.64 -9.93 3.34
C ALA A 74 -6.95 -9.83 4.70
N HIS A 75 -6.02 -10.75 4.97
CA HIS A 75 -5.34 -10.90 6.26
C HIS A 75 -3.82 -10.80 6.12
N VAL A 76 -3.18 -10.26 7.14
CA VAL A 76 -1.73 -10.13 7.22
C VAL A 76 -1.10 -11.33 7.92
N GLN A 77 0.18 -11.61 7.63
CA GLN A 77 0.93 -12.71 8.23
C GLN A 77 1.34 -12.43 9.68
N ALA A 78 1.43 -11.16 10.03
CA ALA A 78 1.66 -10.70 11.39
C ALA A 78 1.09 -9.29 11.57
N PRO A 79 0.29 -9.02 12.61
CA PRO A 79 -0.30 -7.70 12.85
C PRO A 79 0.71 -6.73 13.49
N LEU A 80 1.83 -6.50 12.81
CA LEU A 80 2.94 -5.65 13.22
C LEU A 80 3.72 -5.19 12.00
N CYS A 81 4.00 -3.89 11.88
CA CYS A 81 4.56 -3.27 10.67
C CYS A 81 5.83 -3.98 10.15
N GLY A 82 6.83 -4.24 11.03
CA GLY A 82 8.10 -4.87 10.62
C GLY A 82 7.91 -6.23 9.95
N PRO A 83 7.37 -7.23 10.65
CA PRO A 83 7.20 -8.57 10.10
C PRO A 83 6.19 -8.62 8.94
N SER A 84 5.09 -7.85 8.98
CA SER A 84 4.13 -7.81 7.89
C SER A 84 4.77 -7.30 6.59
N ARG A 85 5.43 -6.13 6.65
CA ARG A 85 6.13 -5.54 5.49
C ARG A 85 7.27 -6.43 5.00
N ALA A 86 8.03 -7.04 5.91
CA ALA A 86 9.06 -8.01 5.54
C ALA A 86 8.46 -9.20 4.77
N SER A 87 7.31 -9.73 5.21
CA SER A 87 6.62 -10.82 4.52
C SER A 87 6.20 -10.44 3.10
N VAL A 88 5.57 -9.28 2.92
CA VAL A 88 5.14 -8.80 1.60
C VAL A 88 6.34 -8.59 0.68
N MET A 89 7.42 -7.96 1.18
CA MET A 89 8.59 -7.64 0.38
C MET A 89 9.47 -8.85 0.05
N THR A 90 9.42 -9.91 0.86
CA THR A 90 10.22 -11.13 0.63
C THR A 90 9.42 -12.27 -0.02
N GLY A 91 8.09 -12.24 0.07
CA GLY A 91 7.22 -13.33 -0.30
C GLY A 91 7.26 -14.51 0.67
N LEU A 92 7.80 -14.32 1.90
CA LEU A 92 8.00 -15.38 2.89
C LEU A 92 7.30 -15.08 4.21
N ARG A 93 6.82 -16.11 4.87
CA ARG A 93 6.17 -16.02 6.19
C ARG A 93 7.15 -15.62 7.30
N PRO A 94 6.68 -14.97 8.36
CA PRO A 94 7.50 -14.71 9.54
C PRO A 94 8.13 -15.96 10.12
N SER A 95 7.43 -17.10 10.10
CA SER A 95 7.95 -18.41 10.53
C SER A 95 9.14 -18.91 9.71
N THR A 96 9.19 -18.56 8.44
CA THR A 96 10.30 -18.89 7.54
C THR A 96 11.47 -17.93 7.71
N THR A 97 11.19 -16.62 7.79
CA THR A 97 12.24 -15.60 7.89
C THR A 97 12.81 -15.44 9.30
N GLY A 98 12.07 -15.88 10.35
CA GLY A 98 12.39 -15.61 11.75
C GLY A 98 12.22 -14.12 12.13
N ILE A 99 11.52 -13.32 11.31
CA ILE A 99 11.27 -11.89 11.57
C ILE A 99 9.91 -11.74 12.23
N TYR A 100 9.90 -11.69 13.56
CA TYR A 100 8.68 -11.56 14.38
C TYR A 100 8.52 -10.17 15.00
N GLY A 101 9.52 -9.31 14.89
CA GLY A 101 9.55 -7.99 15.53
C GLY A 101 10.05 -6.89 14.59
N MET A 102 10.36 -5.73 15.19
CA MET A 102 10.86 -4.55 14.47
C MET A 102 12.35 -4.72 14.13
N THR A 103 12.64 -5.57 13.16
CA THR A 103 13.99 -5.73 12.62
C THR A 103 14.34 -4.48 11.79
N PRO A 104 15.50 -3.84 12.00
CA PRO A 104 15.96 -2.75 11.14
C PRO A 104 15.99 -3.17 9.67
N ASP A 105 15.56 -2.30 8.75
CA ASP A 105 15.36 -2.63 7.33
C ASP A 105 16.65 -3.14 6.67
N ASN A 106 17.80 -2.56 7.00
CA ASN A 106 19.12 -3.00 6.53
C ASN A 106 19.60 -4.34 7.13
N LYS A 107 18.85 -4.89 8.11
CA LYS A 107 19.13 -6.17 8.76
C LYS A 107 18.09 -7.25 8.44
N ILE A 108 17.12 -6.98 7.60
CA ILE A 108 16.14 -7.98 7.17
C ILE A 108 16.87 -9.10 6.42
N ARG A 109 17.82 -8.76 5.55
CA ARG A 109 18.74 -9.70 4.91
C ARG A 109 19.91 -9.96 5.88
N ARG A 110 19.90 -11.09 6.59
CA ARG A 110 20.85 -11.43 7.64
C ARG A 110 21.92 -12.39 7.13
N GLU A 111 23.18 -12.06 7.36
CA GLU A 111 24.27 -13.04 7.24
C GLU A 111 24.03 -14.18 8.25
N GLY A 112 24.27 -15.41 7.83
CA GLY A 112 24.06 -16.60 8.65
C GLY A 112 22.60 -17.06 8.78
N ASN A 113 21.63 -16.33 8.24
CA ASN A 113 20.25 -16.80 8.13
C ASN A 113 19.96 -17.27 6.69
N PRO A 114 19.89 -18.60 6.42
CA PRO A 114 19.65 -19.12 5.08
C PRO A 114 18.32 -18.67 4.48
N ALA A 115 17.33 -18.37 5.32
CA ALA A 115 16.01 -17.94 4.85
C ALA A 115 16.00 -16.53 4.29
N THR A 116 16.92 -15.66 4.72
CA THR A 116 16.91 -14.23 4.33
C THR A 116 18.16 -13.76 3.59
N LYS A 117 19.25 -14.55 3.62
CA LYS A 117 20.54 -14.18 3.04
C LYS A 117 20.47 -13.92 1.54
N ASP A 118 19.84 -14.84 0.80
CA ASP A 118 19.80 -14.84 -0.66
C ASP A 118 18.38 -14.59 -1.21
N ILE A 119 17.59 -13.81 -0.46
CA ILE A 119 16.26 -13.42 -0.88
C ILE A 119 16.33 -12.24 -1.86
N THR A 120 15.59 -12.35 -2.95
CA THR A 120 15.30 -11.23 -3.83
C THR A 120 14.03 -10.53 -3.33
N PHE A 121 14.14 -9.28 -2.90
CA PHE A 121 12.97 -8.49 -2.51
C PHE A 121 12.13 -8.10 -3.73
N LEU A 122 10.86 -7.82 -3.50
CA LEU A 122 9.93 -7.46 -4.56
C LEU A 122 10.46 -6.36 -5.51
N PRO A 123 10.96 -5.20 -5.04
CA PRO A 123 11.53 -4.20 -5.95
C PRO A 123 12.76 -4.70 -6.71
N GLU A 124 13.66 -5.45 -6.07
CA GLU A 124 14.84 -6.03 -6.73
C GLU A 124 14.45 -7.01 -7.84
N TYR A 125 13.39 -7.80 -7.63
CA TYR A 125 12.92 -8.72 -8.65
C TYR A 125 12.44 -7.96 -9.88
N PHE A 126 11.67 -6.87 -9.69
CA PHE A 126 11.24 -6.02 -10.78
C PHE A 126 12.44 -5.38 -11.50
N GLU A 127 13.43 -4.88 -10.78
CA GLU A 127 14.68 -4.36 -11.36
C GLU A 127 15.39 -5.40 -12.23
N GLN A 128 15.59 -6.63 -11.71
CA GLN A 128 16.19 -7.75 -12.45
C GLN A 128 15.41 -8.12 -13.71
N LYS A 129 14.11 -7.79 -13.79
CA LYS A 129 13.24 -7.99 -14.95
C LYS A 129 13.14 -6.77 -15.87
N GLY A 130 13.99 -5.76 -15.65
CA GLY A 130 14.15 -4.61 -16.53
C GLY A 130 13.26 -3.42 -16.20
N TYR A 131 12.65 -3.37 -15.02
CA TYR A 131 11.90 -2.22 -14.55
C TYR A 131 12.83 -1.14 -13.97
N HIS A 132 12.43 0.11 -14.10
CA HIS A 132 12.99 1.20 -13.31
C HIS A 132 12.28 1.26 -11.95
N THR A 133 13.01 1.06 -10.86
CA THR A 133 12.42 0.95 -9.54
C THR A 133 12.58 2.25 -8.75
N MET A 134 11.47 2.72 -8.18
CA MET A 134 11.38 3.97 -7.42
C MET A 134 10.64 3.72 -6.11
N GLY A 135 11.03 4.40 -5.03
CA GLY A 135 10.36 4.22 -3.76
C GLY A 135 10.47 5.41 -2.81
N ILE A 136 9.39 5.73 -2.11
CA ILE A 136 9.36 6.78 -1.09
C ILE A 136 8.43 6.42 0.07
N GLY A 137 8.72 6.94 1.24
CA GLY A 137 7.89 6.82 2.43
C GLY A 137 8.04 5.48 3.14
N LYS A 138 7.00 5.04 3.86
CA LYS A 138 7.05 3.84 4.68
C LYS A 138 6.71 2.58 3.87
N LEU A 139 7.61 2.14 3.01
CA LEU A 139 7.50 0.86 2.30
C LEU A 139 7.99 -0.32 3.15
N PHE A 140 9.09 -0.15 3.84
CA PHE A 140 9.57 -1.00 4.92
C PHE A 140 9.22 -0.39 6.29
N HIS A 141 9.73 -0.94 7.37
CA HIS A 141 9.40 -0.41 8.70
C HIS A 141 9.89 1.04 8.91
N ILE A 142 11.10 1.35 8.47
CA ILE A 142 11.68 2.69 8.61
C ILE A 142 11.40 3.54 7.36
N HIS A 143 11.83 3.10 6.17
CA HIS A 143 11.70 3.84 4.91
C HIS A 143 11.91 2.91 3.70
N ALA A 144 11.89 3.45 2.50
CA ALA A 144 12.36 2.78 1.29
C ALA A 144 13.90 2.81 1.26
N PRO A 145 14.61 1.68 1.49
CA PRO A 145 16.06 1.68 1.50
C PRO A 145 16.64 2.04 0.13
N ASP A 146 17.61 2.94 0.09
CA ASP A 146 18.26 3.38 -1.16
C ASP A 146 18.85 2.20 -1.96
N SER A 147 19.31 1.16 -1.27
CA SER A 147 19.91 -0.02 -1.90
C SER A 147 18.93 -0.93 -2.64
N LEU A 148 17.60 -0.71 -2.50
CA LEU A 148 16.55 -1.55 -3.09
C LEU A 148 15.82 -0.87 -4.25
N PHE A 149 16.18 0.37 -4.57
CA PHE A 149 15.53 1.15 -5.62
C PHE A 149 16.58 1.87 -6.47
N ASN A 150 16.31 2.01 -7.76
CA ASN A 150 17.16 2.86 -8.62
C ASN A 150 17.02 4.33 -8.20
N GLU A 151 15.86 4.71 -7.66
CA GLU A 151 15.60 6.05 -7.15
C GLU A 151 14.83 5.96 -5.84
N SER A 152 15.40 6.46 -4.74
CA SER A 152 14.77 6.50 -3.42
C SER A 152 14.53 7.93 -2.98
N GLY A 153 13.28 8.23 -2.57
CA GLY A 153 12.92 9.47 -1.90
C GLY A 153 13.10 9.40 -0.38
N GLY A 154 13.54 8.24 0.14
CA GLY A 154 13.70 8.02 1.56
C GLY A 154 12.39 8.11 2.36
N ARG A 155 12.48 8.52 3.62
CA ARG A 155 11.33 8.79 4.49
C ARG A 155 11.35 10.24 4.96
N VAL A 156 10.37 11.02 4.53
CA VAL A 156 10.28 12.42 4.88
C VAL A 156 9.87 12.56 6.36
N LYS A 157 10.66 13.29 7.15
CA LYS A 157 10.35 13.73 8.54
C LYS A 157 9.83 12.68 9.53
N GLY A 158 10.02 11.38 9.28
CA GLY A 158 9.53 10.32 10.18
C GLY A 158 8.01 10.36 10.40
N PHE A 159 7.54 10.14 11.62
CA PHE A 159 6.11 10.20 11.99
C PHE A 159 5.61 11.60 12.34
N GLY A 160 6.48 12.62 12.25
CA GLY A 160 6.11 14.00 12.53
C GLY A 160 5.21 14.65 11.47
N PRO A 161 5.00 15.96 11.52
CA PRO A 161 5.57 16.87 12.54
C PRO A 161 4.98 16.61 13.93
N TYR A 162 5.68 17.10 14.95
CA TYR A 162 5.26 17.00 16.35
C TYR A 162 5.07 18.40 16.92
N PRO A 163 4.00 18.63 17.71
CA PRO A 163 3.86 19.86 18.49
C PRO A 163 4.95 19.90 19.58
N GLU A 164 5.24 21.08 20.10
CA GLU A 164 6.22 21.28 21.17
C GLU A 164 5.88 20.46 22.41
N LYS A 165 4.58 20.40 22.73
CA LYS A 165 4.03 19.57 23.80
C LYS A 165 3.00 18.59 23.24
N ARG A 166 2.87 17.42 23.86
CA ARG A 166 1.78 16.50 23.55
C ARG A 166 0.43 17.17 23.75
N ILE A 167 -0.54 16.83 22.89
CA ILE A 167 -1.87 17.43 22.93
C ILE A 167 -2.70 16.81 24.07
N VAL A 168 -2.71 15.46 24.15
CA VAL A 168 -3.56 14.73 25.12
C VAL A 168 -2.77 13.68 25.89
N TRP A 169 -2.01 12.82 25.17
CA TRP A 169 -1.44 11.60 25.73
C TRP A 169 0.08 11.68 25.83
N ASP A 170 0.61 11.56 27.05
CA ASP A 170 2.05 11.58 27.31
C ASP A 170 2.68 10.22 27.64
N GLY A 171 1.85 9.14 27.62
CA GLY A 171 2.29 7.81 27.99
C GLY A 171 2.41 7.57 29.47
N PHE A 172 1.77 8.40 30.31
CA PHE A 172 1.70 8.34 31.78
C PHE A 172 3.01 8.53 32.55
N GLY A 173 4.04 9.05 31.98
CA GLY A 173 5.31 9.23 32.71
C GLY A 173 5.96 7.89 33.15
N LYS A 174 5.38 6.75 32.82
CA LYS A 174 5.97 5.44 33.04
C LYS A 174 7.02 5.21 31.97
N GLY A 175 8.26 5.58 32.29
CA GLY A 175 9.38 5.42 31.39
C GLY A 175 9.48 4.02 30.82
N ILE A 176 9.16 3.86 29.54
CA ILE A 176 9.53 2.67 28.78
C ILE A 176 11.04 2.75 28.62
N LYS A 177 11.77 1.83 29.21
CA LYS A 177 13.24 1.76 29.08
C LYS A 177 13.62 1.84 27.60
N GLY A 178 14.41 2.84 27.23
CA GLY A 178 14.93 3.04 25.88
C GLY A 178 14.16 4.04 25.00
N THR A 179 13.04 4.59 25.43
CA THR A 179 12.26 5.58 24.66
C THR A 179 12.30 6.99 25.24
N HIS A 180 13.10 7.26 26.26
CA HIS A 180 13.12 8.52 27.03
C HIS A 180 11.73 8.91 27.59
N GLY A 181 10.88 7.91 27.89
CA GLY A 181 9.53 8.14 28.42
C GLY A 181 8.53 8.68 27.38
N ARG A 182 8.88 8.70 26.08
CA ARG A 182 8.00 9.21 25.03
C ARG A 182 7.34 8.06 24.27
N THR A 183 6.01 8.11 24.15
CA THR A 183 5.24 7.31 23.22
C THR A 183 5.02 8.06 21.92
N SER A 184 4.83 7.35 20.80
CA SER A 184 4.34 7.96 19.56
C SER A 184 2.83 8.21 19.60
N THR A 185 2.11 7.63 20.56
CA THR A 185 0.66 7.74 20.68
C THR A 185 0.26 9.12 21.20
N ASP A 186 -0.56 9.82 20.47
CA ASP A 186 -1.26 11.05 20.81
C ASP A 186 -2.27 11.35 19.70
N TRP A 187 -3.18 12.32 19.88
CA TRP A 187 -4.17 12.70 18.89
C TRP A 187 -4.57 14.18 19.02
N GLY A 188 -4.97 14.77 17.89
CA GLY A 188 -5.42 16.15 17.84
C GLY A 188 -5.06 16.86 16.54
N ALA A 189 -5.58 18.07 16.37
CA ALA A 189 -5.33 18.87 15.18
C ALA A 189 -3.90 19.45 15.19
N PHE A 190 -3.07 18.98 14.27
CA PHE A 190 -1.70 19.44 14.04
C PHE A 190 -1.11 18.71 12.81
N PRO A 191 -0.30 19.37 11.96
CA PRO A 191 0.02 20.79 11.93
C PRO A 191 -1.10 21.66 11.33
N GLU A 192 -0.83 22.91 11.03
CA GLU A 192 -1.84 23.81 10.46
C GLU A 192 -2.17 23.50 8.99
N GLN A 193 -1.23 22.91 8.23
CA GLN A 193 -1.36 22.72 6.79
C GLN A 193 -0.88 21.34 6.34
N ASP A 194 -1.54 20.78 5.32
CA ASP A 194 -1.17 19.49 4.72
C ASP A 194 0.26 19.48 4.18
N SER A 195 0.73 20.61 3.62
CA SER A 195 2.09 20.74 3.07
C SER A 195 3.21 20.47 4.06
N LEU A 196 2.90 20.56 5.36
CA LEU A 196 3.82 20.23 6.44
C LEU A 196 3.85 18.74 6.77
N MET A 197 2.89 17.96 6.25
CA MET A 197 2.78 16.53 6.47
C MET A 197 3.78 15.75 5.60
N PRO A 198 4.44 14.72 6.15
CA PRO A 198 5.38 13.90 5.37
C PRO A 198 4.72 13.17 4.20
N ASP A 199 3.47 12.72 4.36
CA ASP A 199 2.74 12.02 3.30
C ASP A 199 2.45 12.95 2.12
N HIS A 200 2.11 14.23 2.37
CA HIS A 200 1.93 15.23 1.33
C HIS A 200 3.21 15.43 0.50
N GLN A 201 4.36 15.47 1.17
CA GLN A 201 5.66 15.61 0.48
C GLN A 201 6.02 14.35 -0.30
N SER A 202 5.69 13.16 0.23
CA SER A 202 5.86 11.89 -0.47
C SER A 202 5.00 11.80 -1.72
N VAL A 203 3.75 12.27 -1.64
CA VAL A 203 2.84 12.35 -2.79
C VAL A 203 3.35 13.33 -3.85
N ASN A 204 3.84 14.52 -3.48
CA ASN A 204 4.46 15.44 -4.42
C ASN A 204 5.62 14.78 -5.18
N TRP A 205 6.47 14.02 -4.48
CA TRP A 205 7.57 13.28 -5.11
C TRP A 205 7.09 12.24 -6.13
N VAL A 206 6.00 11.51 -5.83
CA VAL A 206 5.36 10.55 -6.75
C VAL A 206 4.76 11.26 -7.95
N MET A 207 4.00 12.35 -7.74
CA MET A 207 3.38 13.14 -8.81
C MET A 207 4.41 13.69 -9.80
N GLU A 208 5.55 14.20 -9.30
CA GLU A 208 6.65 14.67 -10.17
C GLU A 208 7.17 13.56 -11.07
N ARG A 209 7.20 12.31 -10.60
CA ARG A 209 7.69 11.16 -11.36
C ARG A 209 6.65 10.61 -12.32
N LEU A 210 5.38 10.63 -11.97
CA LEU A 210 4.30 10.27 -12.89
C LEU A 210 4.21 11.22 -14.10
N ASN A 211 4.72 12.44 -13.98
CA ASN A 211 4.80 13.41 -15.07
C ASN A 211 6.03 13.24 -15.98
N LYS A 212 6.89 12.25 -15.72
CA LYS A 212 8.07 11.96 -16.55
C LYS A 212 7.82 10.79 -17.49
N ASN A 213 8.49 10.78 -18.63
CA ASN A 213 8.50 9.65 -19.54
C ASN A 213 9.66 8.71 -19.18
N TYR A 214 9.45 7.42 -19.35
CA TYR A 214 10.43 6.38 -19.06
C TYR A 214 10.58 5.45 -20.26
N ASP A 215 11.83 5.12 -20.61
CA ASP A 215 12.14 4.14 -21.66
C ASP A 215 11.88 2.70 -21.23
N LYS A 216 11.60 2.47 -19.94
CA LYS A 216 11.33 1.16 -19.33
C LYS A 216 10.06 1.24 -18.50
N PRO A 217 9.35 0.13 -18.31
CA PRO A 217 8.28 0.09 -17.32
C PRO A 217 8.85 0.39 -15.93
N PHE A 218 8.06 1.01 -15.06
CA PHE A 218 8.50 1.31 -13.71
C PHE A 218 7.75 0.48 -12.65
N PHE A 219 8.43 0.26 -11.52
CA PHE A 219 7.84 -0.13 -10.25
C PHE A 219 8.01 1.05 -9.29
N MET A 220 6.91 1.69 -8.91
CA MET A 220 6.92 2.86 -8.03
C MET A 220 6.20 2.55 -6.72
N GLY A 221 6.93 2.56 -5.62
CA GLY A 221 6.41 2.36 -4.28
C GLY A 221 6.12 3.70 -3.57
N LEU A 222 4.93 3.82 -2.99
CA LEU A 222 4.53 4.91 -2.10
C LEU A 222 4.09 4.32 -0.76
N GLY A 223 4.75 4.68 0.32
CA GLY A 223 4.38 4.28 1.67
C GLY A 223 3.83 5.43 2.50
N PHE A 224 2.53 5.45 2.77
CA PHE A 224 1.91 6.40 3.68
C PHE A 224 2.27 6.10 5.14
N LEU A 225 2.46 7.15 5.92
CA LEU A 225 2.71 7.08 7.37
C LEU A 225 1.42 7.18 8.18
N ARG A 226 0.45 8.01 7.74
CA ARG A 226 -0.89 8.02 8.32
C ARG A 226 -1.64 6.81 7.76
N VAL A 227 -2.44 6.17 8.60
CA VAL A 227 -3.05 6.60 9.87
C VAL A 227 -2.25 6.18 11.13
N HIS A 228 -0.98 5.83 11.06
CA HIS A 228 -0.20 5.48 12.24
C HIS A 228 -0.14 6.63 13.25
N VAL A 229 -0.12 6.31 14.52
CA VAL A 229 0.05 7.29 15.60
C VAL A 229 1.37 8.09 15.47
N PRO A 230 1.40 9.37 15.86
CA PRO A 230 0.33 10.16 16.44
C PRO A 230 -0.76 10.45 15.40
N LEU A 231 -2.02 10.46 15.85
CA LEU A 231 -3.17 10.78 15.00
C LEU A 231 -3.27 12.30 14.84
N TYR A 232 -2.32 12.85 14.11
CA TYR A 232 -2.20 14.28 13.85
C TYR A 232 -2.42 14.58 12.37
N VAL A 233 -3.39 15.42 12.09
CA VAL A 233 -3.65 16.04 10.79
C VAL A 233 -4.23 17.44 11.00
N PRO A 234 -4.19 18.35 10.01
CA PRO A 234 -4.79 19.68 10.11
C PRO A 234 -6.26 19.66 10.52
N GLN A 235 -6.69 20.74 11.22
CA GLN A 235 -8.03 20.89 11.79
C GLN A 235 -9.15 20.61 10.77
N LYS A 236 -9.01 21.04 9.50
CA LYS A 236 -10.02 20.83 8.44
C LYS A 236 -10.45 19.37 8.29
N TRP A 237 -9.59 18.40 8.62
CA TRP A 237 -9.91 16.97 8.55
C TRP A 237 -10.77 16.52 9.73
N PHE A 238 -10.57 17.11 10.91
CA PHE A 238 -11.44 16.93 12.08
C PHE A 238 -12.84 17.52 11.86
N ASP A 239 -12.92 18.66 11.16
CA ASP A 239 -14.17 19.37 10.87
C ASP A 239 -15.13 18.53 10.00
N LEU A 240 -14.61 17.51 9.30
CA LEU A 240 -15.44 16.55 8.57
C LEU A 240 -16.26 15.64 9.48
N TYR A 241 -15.91 15.55 10.76
CA TYR A 241 -16.43 14.57 11.70
C TYR A 241 -16.89 15.25 13.02
N PRO A 242 -18.11 15.83 13.06
CA PRO A 242 -18.66 16.36 14.32
C PRO A 242 -18.61 15.31 15.42
N LEU A 243 -18.12 15.67 16.61
CA LEU A 243 -17.85 14.71 17.68
C LEU A 243 -19.12 14.01 18.19
N GLU A 244 -20.26 14.69 18.12
CA GLU A 244 -21.58 14.15 18.47
C GLU A 244 -22.03 13.01 17.53
N GLU A 245 -21.59 13.02 16.26
CA GLU A 245 -21.93 12.01 15.26
C GLU A 245 -21.01 10.79 15.33
N ILE A 246 -19.88 10.88 16.05
CA ILE A 246 -18.92 9.79 16.15
C ILE A 246 -19.50 8.60 16.90
N GLN A 247 -19.45 7.45 16.24
CA GLN A 247 -19.76 6.15 16.85
C GLN A 247 -18.46 5.50 17.33
N THR A 248 -18.50 4.94 18.54
CA THR A 248 -17.41 4.08 19.02
C THR A 248 -17.66 2.65 18.58
N PRO A 249 -16.60 1.83 18.36
CA PRO A 249 -16.80 0.40 18.11
C PRO A 249 -17.59 -0.28 19.22
N PRO A 250 -18.27 -1.40 18.92
CA PRO A 250 -18.90 -2.22 19.94
C PRO A 250 -17.91 -2.63 21.03
N TYR A 251 -18.32 -2.47 22.28
CA TYR A 251 -17.48 -2.79 23.44
C TYR A 251 -18.26 -3.58 24.48
N ARG A 252 -17.62 -4.62 25.00
CA ARG A 252 -18.09 -5.41 26.12
C ARG A 252 -17.01 -5.45 27.20
N SER A 253 -17.34 -5.09 28.42
CA SER A 253 -16.41 -5.08 29.55
C SER A 253 -15.97 -6.50 29.95
N ASP A 254 -16.77 -7.51 29.62
CA ASP A 254 -16.53 -8.93 29.89
C ASP A 254 -15.91 -9.69 28.70
N ASP A 255 -15.58 -9.01 27.60
CA ASP A 255 -15.14 -9.61 26.34
C ASP A 255 -13.79 -10.36 26.42
N LEU A 256 -13.05 -10.13 27.48
CA LEU A 256 -11.75 -10.79 27.73
C LEU A 256 -11.82 -11.85 28.82
N ASN A 257 -12.98 -12.14 29.42
CA ASN A 257 -13.09 -13.06 30.56
C ASN A 257 -12.81 -14.51 30.21
N ASP A 258 -12.99 -14.90 28.95
CA ASP A 258 -12.73 -16.24 28.42
C ASP A 258 -11.31 -16.39 27.81
N ILE A 259 -10.52 -15.31 27.84
CA ILE A 259 -9.17 -15.32 27.25
C ILE A 259 -8.14 -15.87 28.24
N PRO A 260 -7.30 -16.83 27.82
CA PRO A 260 -6.20 -17.32 28.65
C PRO A 260 -5.26 -16.20 29.10
N PRO A 261 -4.63 -16.28 30.30
CA PRO A 261 -3.75 -15.23 30.82
C PRO A 261 -2.62 -14.81 29.87
N VAL A 262 -2.07 -15.73 29.07
CA VAL A 262 -1.06 -15.41 28.05
C VAL A 262 -1.63 -14.51 26.95
N GLY A 263 -2.89 -14.69 26.57
CA GLY A 263 -3.57 -13.83 25.58
C GLY A 263 -3.84 -12.43 26.11
N LEU A 264 -4.06 -12.26 27.42
CA LEU A 264 -4.25 -10.96 28.05
C LEU A 264 -2.97 -10.12 28.07
N GLN A 265 -1.79 -10.75 28.12
CA GLN A 265 -0.50 -10.05 28.10
C GLN A 265 -0.31 -9.27 26.79
N ILE A 266 -0.94 -9.69 25.71
CA ILE A 266 -0.91 -8.97 24.41
C ILE A 266 -1.61 -7.61 24.49
N ASN A 267 -2.56 -7.44 25.41
CA ASN A 267 -3.29 -6.19 25.60
C ASN A 267 -2.59 -5.24 26.59
N ASP A 268 -1.61 -5.71 27.35
CA ASP A 268 -0.84 -4.86 28.26
C ASP A 268 0.24 -4.09 27.49
N LEU A 269 -0.21 -3.03 26.81
CA LEU A 269 0.65 -2.16 26.00
C LEU A 269 0.79 -0.80 26.70
N PRO A 270 1.85 -0.58 27.46
CA PRO A 270 2.02 0.65 28.26
C PRO A 270 2.10 1.94 27.42
N MET A 271 2.30 1.81 26.11
CA MET A 271 2.34 2.94 25.17
C MET A 271 0.95 3.41 24.75
N MET A 272 -0.09 2.62 24.95
CA MET A 272 -1.45 2.86 24.48
C MET A 272 -2.39 3.09 25.67
N PRO A 273 -3.43 3.93 25.53
CA PRO A 273 -4.48 4.02 26.54
C PRO A 273 -5.30 2.73 26.60
N SER A 274 -5.89 2.45 27.78
CA SER A 274 -6.94 1.44 27.88
C SER A 274 -8.28 2.02 27.43
N THR A 275 -9.21 1.14 27.04
CA THR A 275 -10.57 1.58 26.67
C THR A 275 -11.33 2.11 27.88
N GLU A 276 -11.11 1.56 29.09
CA GLU A 276 -11.66 2.07 30.34
C GLU A 276 -11.23 3.51 30.56
N TRP A 277 -9.93 3.81 30.51
CA TRP A 277 -9.42 5.16 30.63
C TRP A 277 -10.05 6.10 29.59
N ALA A 278 -10.13 5.67 28.34
CA ALA A 278 -10.68 6.50 27.27
C ALA A 278 -12.20 6.77 27.46
N LYS A 279 -12.93 5.84 28.07
CA LYS A 279 -14.34 6.04 28.47
C LYS A 279 -14.45 7.04 29.65
N GLU A 280 -13.67 6.82 30.69
CA GLU A 280 -13.73 7.64 31.92
C GLU A 280 -13.27 9.07 31.65
N SER A 281 -12.26 9.27 30.83
CA SER A 281 -11.74 10.58 30.44
C SER A 281 -12.56 11.29 29.34
N GLY A 282 -13.48 10.58 28.67
CA GLY A 282 -14.23 11.10 27.53
C GLY A 282 -13.42 11.20 26.23
N GLU A 283 -12.24 10.57 26.18
CA GLU A 283 -11.34 10.65 25.02
C GLU A 283 -11.66 9.63 23.92
N TRP A 284 -12.44 8.57 24.17
CA TRP A 284 -12.66 7.52 23.18
C TRP A 284 -13.20 8.04 21.85
N LYS A 285 -14.27 8.84 21.86
CA LYS A 285 -14.81 9.45 20.63
C LYS A 285 -13.79 10.33 19.92
N LYS A 286 -12.95 11.04 20.67
CA LYS A 286 -11.90 11.91 20.10
C LYS A 286 -10.79 11.12 19.44
N ILE A 287 -10.41 9.95 19.99
CA ILE A 287 -9.45 9.02 19.35
C ILE A 287 -10.04 8.49 18.05
N VAL A 288 -11.32 8.06 18.05
CA VAL A 288 -11.99 7.60 16.83
C VAL A 288 -12.10 8.71 15.79
N GLN A 289 -12.49 9.93 16.20
CA GLN A 289 -12.53 11.11 15.33
C GLN A 289 -11.16 11.38 14.68
N ALA A 290 -10.11 11.37 15.48
CA ALA A 290 -8.73 11.63 15.01
C ALA A 290 -8.26 10.55 14.02
N TYR A 291 -8.63 9.28 14.24
CA TYR A 291 -8.34 8.20 13.31
C TYR A 291 -9.08 8.39 11.98
N LEU A 292 -10.38 8.72 12.02
CA LEU A 292 -11.18 9.00 10.81
C LEU A 292 -10.65 10.24 10.07
N ALA A 293 -10.25 11.29 10.80
CA ALA A 293 -9.63 12.48 10.22
C ALA A 293 -8.31 12.14 9.48
N CYS A 294 -7.47 11.31 10.08
CA CYS A 294 -6.25 10.79 9.43
C CYS A 294 -6.58 9.94 8.20
N MET A 295 -7.64 9.14 8.26
CA MET A 295 -8.09 8.30 7.14
C MET A 295 -8.55 9.16 5.95
N SER A 296 -9.35 10.20 6.18
CA SER A 296 -9.78 11.13 5.13
C SER A 296 -8.61 11.94 4.56
N TYR A 297 -7.62 12.27 5.36
CA TYR A 297 -6.39 12.89 4.88
C TYR A 297 -5.63 11.96 3.92
N VAL A 298 -5.47 10.68 4.27
CA VAL A 298 -4.82 9.69 3.38
C VAL A 298 -5.64 9.49 2.11
N ASP A 299 -6.97 9.45 2.22
CA ASP A 299 -7.87 9.39 1.07
C ASP A 299 -7.67 10.55 0.10
N TYR A 300 -7.57 11.77 0.63
CA TYR A 300 -7.28 12.95 -0.18
C TYR A 300 -5.92 12.86 -0.89
N GLU A 301 -4.89 12.44 -0.18
CA GLU A 301 -3.55 12.26 -0.77
C GLU A 301 -3.52 11.12 -1.79
N LEU A 302 -4.29 10.05 -1.59
CA LEU A 302 -4.52 9.00 -2.60
C LEU A 302 -5.19 9.59 -3.85
N GLY A 303 -6.21 10.45 -3.68
CA GLY A 303 -6.88 11.14 -4.78
C GLY A 303 -5.89 11.93 -5.65
N ARG A 304 -4.97 12.67 -5.04
CA ARG A 304 -3.92 13.42 -5.75
C ARG A 304 -3.01 12.50 -6.60
N VAL A 305 -2.66 11.33 -6.07
CA VAL A 305 -1.86 10.33 -6.79
C VAL A 305 -2.65 9.75 -7.98
N LEU A 306 -3.93 9.39 -7.76
CA LEU A 306 -4.79 8.88 -8.81
C LEU A 306 -5.02 9.91 -9.92
N ASP A 307 -5.22 11.20 -9.57
CA ASP A 307 -5.35 12.30 -10.53
C ASP A 307 -4.07 12.46 -11.36
N ALA A 308 -2.91 12.43 -10.73
CA ALA A 308 -1.63 12.52 -11.42
C ALA A 308 -1.41 11.33 -12.38
N LEU A 309 -1.77 10.10 -11.96
CA LEU A 309 -1.69 8.92 -12.81
C LEU A 309 -2.64 9.03 -14.00
N GLU A 310 -3.91 9.39 -13.79
CA GLU A 310 -4.90 9.50 -14.86
C GLU A 310 -4.55 10.57 -15.91
N ASN A 311 -3.88 11.64 -15.50
CA ASN A 311 -3.43 12.71 -16.39
C ASN A 311 -2.05 12.44 -17.02
N SER A 312 -1.41 11.30 -16.71
CA SER A 312 -0.12 10.91 -17.27
C SER A 312 -0.24 9.98 -18.48
N GLU A 313 0.84 9.83 -19.24
CA GLU A 313 0.94 8.85 -20.32
C GLU A 313 0.85 7.40 -19.82
N HIS A 314 1.02 7.19 -18.51
CA HIS A 314 1.04 5.87 -17.86
C HIS A 314 -0.35 5.34 -17.50
N ALA A 315 -1.40 6.19 -17.56
CA ALA A 315 -2.76 5.90 -17.10
C ALA A 315 -3.32 4.55 -17.60
N LYS A 316 -3.07 4.24 -18.88
CA LYS A 316 -3.67 3.07 -19.54
C LYS A 316 -2.90 1.76 -19.34
N ASN A 317 -1.66 1.84 -18.83
CA ASN A 317 -0.78 0.68 -18.70
C ASN A 317 -0.10 0.62 -17.32
N THR A 318 -0.87 0.89 -16.26
CA THR A 318 -0.37 0.82 -14.88
C THR A 318 -1.26 -0.07 -14.03
N ILE A 319 -0.63 -1.01 -13.33
CA ILE A 319 -1.23 -1.76 -12.22
C ILE A 319 -1.13 -0.88 -10.98
N VAL A 320 -2.27 -0.58 -10.37
CA VAL A 320 -2.33 0.08 -9.06
C VAL A 320 -2.68 -0.97 -8.02
N VAL A 321 -1.87 -1.11 -7.00
CA VAL A 321 -2.20 -1.92 -5.82
C VAL A 321 -2.13 -1.06 -4.57
N LEU A 322 -3.19 -1.14 -3.75
CA LEU A 322 -3.23 -0.53 -2.44
C LEU A 322 -3.43 -1.62 -1.39
N TRP A 323 -2.62 -1.57 -0.35
CA TRP A 323 -2.68 -2.50 0.77
C TRP A 323 -2.31 -1.81 2.08
N SER A 324 -2.80 -2.35 3.20
CA SER A 324 -2.35 -1.94 4.53
C SER A 324 -1.51 -3.04 5.16
N ASP A 325 -0.52 -2.65 5.95
CA ASP A 325 0.39 -3.59 6.62
C ASP A 325 -0.26 -4.37 7.77
N HIS A 326 -1.33 -3.87 8.35
CA HIS A 326 -2.23 -4.58 9.29
C HIS A 326 -3.47 -3.73 9.58
N GLY A 327 -4.42 -4.32 10.31
CA GLY A 327 -5.53 -3.59 10.89
C GLY A 327 -5.15 -2.83 12.16
N TYR A 328 -6.14 -2.21 12.81
CA TYR A 328 -5.95 -1.43 14.03
C TYR A 328 -7.23 -1.46 14.87
N ARG A 329 -7.11 -1.69 16.17
CA ARG A 329 -8.20 -1.64 17.14
C ARG A 329 -8.37 -0.20 17.65
N LEU A 330 -9.60 0.21 17.80
CA LEU A 330 -9.98 1.54 18.28
C LEU A 330 -10.84 1.47 19.55
N GLY A 331 -10.43 0.60 20.47
CA GLY A 331 -11.09 0.34 21.76
C GLY A 331 -11.64 -1.08 21.89
N GLU A 332 -11.74 -1.84 20.79
CA GLU A 332 -12.12 -3.24 20.86
C GLU A 332 -11.07 -4.03 21.67
N LYS A 333 -11.54 -5.01 22.45
CA LYS A 333 -10.66 -5.85 23.29
C LYS A 333 -9.81 -5.05 24.28
N GLY A 334 -10.31 -3.89 24.75
CA GLY A 334 -9.76 -3.15 25.87
C GLY A 334 -8.61 -2.18 25.57
N THR A 335 -8.20 -1.97 24.29
CA THR A 335 -7.07 -1.08 23.96
C THR A 335 -7.09 -0.56 22.52
N PHE A 336 -6.23 0.42 22.23
CA PHE A 336 -6.06 1.07 20.92
C PHE A 336 -4.73 0.63 20.31
N ALA A 337 -4.72 -0.51 19.65
CA ALA A 337 -3.46 -1.09 19.16
C ALA A 337 -3.67 -2.14 18.05
N LYS A 338 -2.58 -2.49 17.41
CA LYS A 338 -2.36 -3.71 16.61
C LYS A 338 -1.89 -4.84 17.52
N HIS A 339 -0.80 -5.48 17.29
CA HIS A 339 -0.09 -6.47 18.14
C HIS A 339 -1.00 -7.58 18.71
N ALA A 340 -2.03 -8.00 18.01
CA ALA A 340 -2.96 -9.01 18.47
C ALA A 340 -3.46 -9.87 17.32
N LEU A 341 -3.92 -11.08 17.62
CA LEU A 341 -4.46 -11.99 16.60
C LEU A 341 -5.97 -11.80 16.38
N TRP A 342 -6.55 -10.77 16.97
CA TRP A 342 -7.94 -10.39 16.72
C TRP A 342 -8.14 -9.97 15.26
N GLU A 343 -9.28 -10.30 14.71
CA GLU A 343 -9.59 -10.02 13.30
C GLU A 343 -9.41 -8.53 12.95
N THR A 344 -9.80 -7.62 13.83
CA THR A 344 -9.62 -6.17 13.67
C THR A 344 -8.16 -5.72 13.53
N ALA A 345 -7.21 -6.53 14.01
CA ALA A 345 -5.77 -6.28 13.86
C ALA A 345 -5.14 -7.03 12.69
N THR A 346 -5.68 -8.19 12.31
CA THR A 346 -5.12 -9.01 11.21
C THR A 346 -5.74 -8.70 9.86
N LYS A 347 -6.99 -8.23 9.84
CA LYS A 347 -7.74 -7.91 8.61
C LYS A 347 -7.44 -6.48 8.16
N ALA A 348 -7.08 -6.32 6.89
CA ALA A 348 -6.61 -5.06 6.35
C ALA A 348 -7.04 -4.87 4.88
N PRO A 349 -7.20 -3.62 4.39
CA PRO A 349 -7.56 -3.34 3.01
C PRO A 349 -6.56 -3.91 2.00
N LEU A 350 -7.11 -4.48 0.91
CA LEU A 350 -6.36 -4.92 -0.27
C LEU A 350 -7.18 -4.63 -1.53
N MET A 351 -6.62 -3.83 -2.44
CA MET A 351 -7.26 -3.42 -3.68
C MET A 351 -6.29 -3.52 -4.84
N PHE A 352 -6.80 -3.95 -6.01
CA PHE A 352 -6.05 -3.97 -7.26
C PHE A 352 -6.85 -3.29 -8.36
N ALA A 353 -6.22 -2.41 -9.13
CA ALA A 353 -6.73 -1.92 -10.39
C ALA A 353 -5.69 -2.16 -11.48
N ALA A 354 -6.07 -2.79 -12.58
CA ALA A 354 -5.16 -3.07 -13.69
C ALA A 354 -5.96 -3.07 -15.01
N PRO A 355 -5.31 -2.82 -16.17
CA PRO A 355 -5.99 -2.68 -17.46
C PRO A 355 -6.94 -3.83 -17.81
N ASN A 356 -6.61 -5.06 -17.40
CA ASN A 356 -7.33 -6.29 -17.77
C ASN A 356 -8.12 -6.89 -16.59
N LEU A 357 -8.28 -6.17 -15.49
CA LEU A 357 -9.09 -6.63 -14.37
C LEU A 357 -10.54 -6.11 -14.48
N PRO A 358 -11.53 -6.86 -13.96
CA PRO A 358 -12.89 -6.37 -13.83
C PRO A 358 -12.94 -5.15 -12.92
N LYS A 359 -13.88 -4.26 -13.19
CA LYS A 359 -14.11 -3.03 -12.42
C LYS A 359 -15.21 -3.21 -11.40
N GLY A 360 -15.06 -2.58 -10.22
CA GLY A 360 -16.06 -2.57 -9.15
C GLY A 360 -16.33 -3.95 -8.52
N LYS A 361 -15.44 -4.93 -8.72
CA LYS A 361 -15.61 -6.29 -8.20
C LYS A 361 -15.20 -6.35 -6.72
N LYS A 362 -16.04 -6.97 -5.89
CA LYS A 362 -15.72 -7.29 -4.49
C LYS A 362 -15.56 -8.80 -4.33
N ILE A 363 -14.53 -9.22 -3.59
CA ILE A 363 -14.22 -10.61 -3.27
C ILE A 363 -14.12 -10.75 -1.76
N ASP A 364 -15.02 -11.58 -1.18
CA ASP A 364 -15.07 -11.83 0.26
C ASP A 364 -14.41 -13.14 0.69
N ALA A 365 -13.86 -13.89 -0.26
CA ALA A 365 -13.06 -15.06 0.07
C ALA A 365 -11.81 -14.65 0.87
N PRO A 366 -11.45 -15.40 1.93
CA PRO A 366 -10.26 -15.10 2.72
C PRO A 366 -8.99 -15.23 1.89
N VAL A 367 -8.16 -14.18 1.90
CA VAL A 367 -6.87 -14.12 1.23
C VAL A 367 -5.80 -13.57 2.16
N GLU A 368 -4.55 -13.76 1.81
CA GLU A 368 -3.42 -13.27 2.61
C GLU A 368 -2.57 -12.24 1.85
N MET A 369 -2.02 -11.25 2.59
CA MET A 369 -1.15 -10.22 1.99
C MET A 369 0.15 -10.78 1.40
N LEU A 370 0.57 -11.98 1.79
CA LEU A 370 1.69 -12.71 1.20
C LEU A 370 1.49 -12.94 -0.30
N SER A 371 0.25 -12.98 -0.75
CA SER A 371 -0.14 -13.13 -2.15
C SER A 371 0.21 -11.92 -3.03
N LEU A 372 0.56 -10.76 -2.43
CA LEU A 372 0.91 -9.55 -3.19
C LEU A 372 2.07 -9.77 -4.15
N TYR A 373 3.15 -10.39 -3.70
CA TYR A 373 4.33 -10.62 -4.53
C TYR A 373 4.00 -11.49 -5.76
N PRO A 374 3.49 -12.73 -5.63
CA PRO A 374 3.19 -13.56 -6.79
C PRO A 374 2.08 -12.95 -7.68
N THR A 375 1.11 -12.25 -7.12
CA THR A 375 0.05 -11.59 -7.90
C THR A 375 0.59 -10.48 -8.78
N LEU A 376 1.48 -9.63 -8.25
CA LEU A 376 2.10 -8.56 -9.03
C LEU A 376 2.99 -9.11 -10.15
N LEU A 377 3.71 -10.21 -9.91
CA LEU A 377 4.49 -10.86 -10.97
C LEU A 377 3.59 -11.36 -12.10
N GLU A 378 2.51 -12.06 -11.78
CA GLU A 378 1.59 -12.59 -12.76
C GLU A 378 0.87 -11.48 -13.55
N LEU A 379 0.36 -10.44 -12.89
CA LEU A 379 -0.24 -9.29 -13.55
C LEU A 379 0.73 -8.55 -14.48
N SER A 380 2.02 -8.57 -14.14
CA SER A 380 3.08 -7.96 -14.94
C SER A 380 3.63 -8.87 -16.05
N GLY A 381 3.10 -10.09 -16.21
CA GLY A 381 3.60 -11.08 -17.16
C GLY A 381 5.03 -11.54 -16.87
N LEU A 382 5.46 -11.47 -15.60
CA LEU A 382 6.79 -11.87 -15.17
C LEU A 382 6.81 -13.34 -14.72
N PRO A 383 7.95 -14.04 -14.86
CA PRO A 383 8.11 -15.37 -14.32
C PRO A 383 7.85 -15.40 -12.80
N ALA A 384 7.29 -16.50 -12.32
CA ALA A 384 7.10 -16.70 -10.87
C ALA A 384 8.46 -16.74 -10.16
N TYR A 385 8.50 -16.16 -8.95
CA TYR A 385 9.64 -16.31 -8.06
C TYR A 385 9.44 -17.57 -7.22
N ASN A 386 10.29 -18.57 -7.46
CA ASN A 386 10.14 -19.92 -6.90
C ASN A 386 10.26 -20.03 -5.37
N ARG A 387 10.66 -18.96 -4.68
CA ARG A 387 10.74 -18.91 -3.22
C ARG A 387 9.50 -18.30 -2.56
N ASN A 388 8.54 -17.78 -3.34
CA ASN A 388 7.30 -17.27 -2.78
C ASN A 388 6.50 -18.38 -2.10
N GLU A 389 5.99 -18.08 -0.89
CA GLU A 389 5.09 -18.96 -0.12
C GLU A 389 3.62 -18.59 -0.28
N GLY A 390 3.32 -17.44 -0.88
CA GLY A 390 1.97 -16.99 -1.23
C GLY A 390 1.55 -17.49 -2.61
N ASN A 391 0.23 -17.51 -2.85
CA ASN A 391 -0.36 -17.84 -4.14
C ASN A 391 -0.85 -16.57 -4.84
N SER A 392 -0.80 -16.56 -6.18
CA SER A 392 -1.37 -15.46 -6.95
C SER A 392 -2.90 -15.41 -6.83
N LEU A 393 -3.44 -14.21 -6.75
CA LEU A 393 -4.88 -13.92 -6.70
C LEU A 393 -5.50 -13.63 -8.07
N VAL A 394 -4.71 -13.67 -9.16
CA VAL A 394 -5.18 -13.29 -10.50
C VAL A 394 -6.39 -14.12 -10.94
N SER A 395 -6.36 -15.42 -10.73
CA SER A 395 -7.48 -16.30 -11.08
C SER A 395 -8.77 -15.93 -10.35
N MET A 396 -8.69 -15.54 -9.06
CA MET A 396 -9.84 -15.08 -8.27
C MET A 396 -10.37 -13.73 -8.76
N MET A 397 -9.48 -12.85 -9.22
CA MET A 397 -9.88 -11.55 -9.73
C MET A 397 -10.56 -11.65 -11.10
N GLN A 398 -10.11 -12.55 -11.98
CA GLN A 398 -10.60 -12.70 -13.36
C GLN A 398 -11.83 -13.60 -13.49
N ASN A 399 -11.97 -14.62 -12.64
CA ASN A 399 -13.12 -15.50 -12.68
C ASN A 399 -14.38 -14.81 -12.13
N ASN A 400 -15.52 -15.05 -12.77
CA ASN A 400 -16.83 -14.52 -12.36
C ASN A 400 -17.35 -15.21 -11.09
#